data_cdf15e734feb01f148dbfcfa71d3be2f
#
_entry.id   cdf15e734feb01f148dbfcfa71d3be2f
#
_cell.length_a   1.000
_cell.length_b   1.000
_cell.length_c   1.000
_cell.angle_alpha   90.00
_cell.angle_beta   90.00
_cell.angle_gamma   90.00
#
_symmetry.space_group_name_H-M   'P 1'
#
loop_
_entity.id
_entity.type
_entity.pdbx_description
1 polymer ?
#
loop_
_entity_poly.entity_id
_entity_poly.type
_entity_poly.pdbx_seq_one_letter_code
_entity_poly.pdbx_strand_id
1 'polypeptide(L)'
;MMSDDLTLVREFATRQSEPAFTTLVERHIGLVHSAALRQTGDAHLAEEITQAVFIILARKAATLGPRTILSAWLYRTTRYAAADALRQQRRRAAREQEATCNPL
;
A
#
# COMPACT_ATOMS: atom_id res chain seq x y z
N MET A 1 17.72 7.61 -19.91
CA MET A 1 17.94 6.31 -19.28
C MET A 1 17.09 6.20 -18.03
N MET A 2 16.30 5.14 -17.91
CA MET A 2 15.44 4.98 -16.73
C MET A 2 16.27 4.43 -15.58
N SER A 3 16.23 5.11 -14.43
CA SER A 3 16.85 4.60 -13.21
C SER A 3 16.10 3.35 -12.73
N ASP A 4 16.81 2.39 -12.14
CA ASP A 4 16.16 1.25 -11.56
C ASP A 4 15.44 1.62 -10.25
N ASP A 5 14.54 0.76 -9.81
CA ASP A 5 13.72 1.04 -8.65
C ASP A 5 14.53 1.28 -7.37
N LEU A 6 15.58 0.48 -7.13
CA LEU A 6 16.37 0.64 -5.91
C LEU A 6 17.19 1.93 -5.91
N THR A 7 17.62 2.40 -7.08
CA THR A 7 18.28 3.70 -7.18
C THR A 7 17.33 4.80 -6.76
N LEU A 8 16.09 4.75 -7.24
CA LEU A 8 15.06 5.73 -6.89
C LEU A 8 14.70 5.65 -5.40
N VAL A 9 14.59 4.44 -4.86
CA VAL A 9 14.34 4.25 -3.43
C VAL A 9 15.44 4.90 -2.59
N ARG A 10 16.71 4.70 -2.98
CA ARG A 10 17.84 5.31 -2.26
C ARG A 10 17.87 6.81 -2.37
N GLU A 11 17.56 7.36 -3.55
CA GLU A 11 17.47 8.81 -3.73
C GLU A 11 16.40 9.40 -2.83
N PHE A 12 15.25 8.75 -2.73
CA PHE A 12 14.21 9.19 -1.83
C PHE A 12 14.64 9.06 -0.36
N ALA A 13 15.22 7.91 0.02
CA ALA A 13 15.63 7.66 1.40
C ALA A 13 16.71 8.63 1.88
N THR A 14 17.67 8.98 1.02
CA THR A 14 18.81 9.81 1.43
C THR A 14 18.59 11.30 1.22
N ARG A 15 17.83 11.68 0.20
CA ARG A 15 17.65 13.09 -0.19
C ARG A 15 16.21 13.58 -0.12
N GLN A 16 15.28 12.73 0.27
CA GLN A 16 13.84 13.03 0.26
C GLN A 16 13.39 13.55 -1.11
N SER A 17 13.92 12.93 -2.18
CA SER A 17 13.65 13.33 -3.55
C SER A 17 12.21 13.03 -3.94
N GLU A 18 11.36 14.05 -4.01
CA GLU A 18 9.97 13.88 -4.45
C GLU A 18 9.87 13.38 -5.89
N PRO A 19 10.69 13.86 -6.85
CA PRO A 19 10.64 13.30 -8.20
C PRO A 19 10.96 11.81 -8.25
N ALA A 20 11.90 11.33 -7.43
CA ALA A 20 12.21 9.90 -7.37
C ALA A 20 11.02 9.12 -6.85
N PHE A 21 10.36 9.60 -5.80
CA PHE A 21 9.18 8.95 -5.25
C PHE A 21 8.01 8.95 -6.23
N THR A 22 7.77 10.08 -6.90
CA THR A 22 6.73 10.20 -7.92
C THR A 22 6.93 9.16 -9.03
N THR A 23 8.17 8.99 -9.49
CA THR A 23 8.48 8.00 -10.51
C THR A 23 8.17 6.58 -10.02
N LEU A 24 8.51 6.27 -8.76
CA LEU A 24 8.18 4.96 -8.16
C LEU A 24 6.68 4.72 -8.13
N VAL A 25 5.91 5.73 -7.72
CA VAL A 25 4.45 5.63 -7.70
C VAL A 25 3.91 5.38 -9.11
N GLU A 26 4.34 6.18 -10.09
CA GLU A 26 3.88 6.04 -11.46
C GLU A 26 4.17 4.65 -12.05
N ARG A 27 5.33 4.08 -11.73
CA ARG A 27 5.70 2.75 -12.22
C ARG A 27 4.86 1.64 -11.62
N HIS A 28 4.46 1.77 -10.36
CA HIS A 28 3.93 0.65 -9.59
C HIS A 28 2.48 0.80 -9.14
N ILE A 29 1.86 1.96 -9.36
CA ILE A 29 0.48 2.19 -8.89
C ILE A 29 -0.51 1.20 -9.50
N GLY A 30 -0.32 0.85 -10.78
CA GLY A 30 -1.19 -0.11 -11.46
C GLY A 30 -1.15 -1.48 -10.80
N LEU A 31 0.04 -1.96 -10.45
CA LEU A 31 0.22 -3.25 -9.78
C LEU A 31 -0.44 -3.23 -8.39
N VAL A 32 -0.19 -2.18 -7.62
CA VAL A 32 -0.71 -2.08 -6.25
C VAL A 32 -2.23 -1.97 -6.26
N HIS A 33 -2.78 -1.06 -7.07
CA HIS A 33 -4.22 -0.86 -7.15
C HIS A 33 -4.94 -2.11 -7.65
N SER A 34 -4.42 -2.77 -8.69
CA SER A 34 -5.01 -3.99 -9.22
C SER A 34 -5.03 -5.11 -8.20
N ALA A 35 -3.92 -5.29 -7.46
CA ALA A 35 -3.85 -6.31 -6.42
C ALA A 35 -4.85 -6.03 -5.30
N ALA A 36 -4.94 -4.78 -4.86
CA ALA A 36 -5.89 -4.37 -3.83
C ALA A 36 -7.33 -4.58 -4.28
N LEU A 37 -7.64 -4.22 -5.52
CA LEU A 37 -8.98 -4.37 -6.06
C LEU A 37 -9.38 -5.85 -6.19
N ARG A 38 -8.46 -6.70 -6.66
CA ARG A 38 -8.74 -8.13 -6.77
C ARG A 38 -9.01 -8.77 -5.40
N GLN A 39 -8.30 -8.34 -4.37
CA GLN A 39 -8.44 -8.93 -3.04
C GLN A 39 -9.69 -8.43 -2.31
N THR A 40 -10.08 -7.18 -2.51
CA THR A 40 -11.19 -6.57 -1.76
C THR A 40 -12.52 -6.54 -2.53
N GLY A 41 -12.45 -6.47 -3.86
CA GLY A 41 -13.64 -6.28 -4.68
C GLY A 41 -14.32 -4.92 -4.50
N ASP A 42 -13.62 -3.95 -3.90
CA ASP A 42 -14.16 -2.65 -3.51
C ASP A 42 -13.23 -1.55 -4.01
N ALA A 43 -13.66 -0.77 -4.98
CA ALA A 43 -12.84 0.26 -5.61
C ALA A 43 -12.39 1.34 -4.64
N HIS A 44 -13.28 1.78 -3.75
CA HIS A 44 -12.95 2.81 -2.77
C HIS A 44 -11.91 2.31 -1.77
N LEU A 45 -12.11 1.10 -1.26
CA LEU A 45 -11.17 0.48 -0.35
C LEU A 45 -9.80 0.23 -1.03
N ALA A 46 -9.82 -0.16 -2.31
CA ALA A 46 -8.58 -0.35 -3.07
C ALA A 46 -7.78 0.94 -3.19
N GLU A 47 -8.44 2.09 -3.36
CA GLU A 47 -7.76 3.38 -3.38
C GLU A 47 -7.12 3.70 -2.03
N GLU A 48 -7.83 3.48 -0.94
CA GLU A 48 -7.30 3.69 0.40
C GLU A 48 -6.08 2.81 0.68
N ILE A 49 -6.17 1.54 0.29
CA ILE A 49 -5.06 0.58 0.44
C ILE A 49 -3.85 1.02 -0.38
N THR A 50 -4.08 1.47 -1.62
CA THR A 50 -3.01 1.95 -2.49
C THR A 50 -2.25 3.10 -1.85
N GLN A 51 -2.95 4.08 -1.30
CA GLN A 51 -2.33 5.19 -0.59
C GLN A 51 -1.53 4.70 0.62
N ALA A 52 -2.11 3.79 1.41
CA ALA A 52 -1.46 3.23 2.58
C ALA A 52 -0.16 2.51 2.22
N VAL A 53 -0.15 1.74 1.13
CA VAL A 53 1.03 1.00 0.68
C VAL A 53 2.17 1.95 0.31
N PHE A 54 1.89 3.04 -0.40
CA PHE A 54 2.93 3.99 -0.76
C PHE A 54 3.40 4.82 0.44
N ILE A 55 2.55 5.07 1.43
CA ILE A 55 2.97 5.66 2.70
C ILE A 55 3.93 4.72 3.43
N ILE A 56 3.63 3.42 3.44
CA ILE A 56 4.52 2.41 4.03
C ILE A 56 5.85 2.39 3.29
N LEU A 57 5.84 2.46 1.96
CA LEU A 57 7.08 2.54 1.19
C LEU A 57 7.91 3.74 1.59
N ALA A 58 7.30 4.91 1.73
CA ALA A 58 8.01 6.12 2.13
C ALA A 58 8.69 5.95 3.50
N ARG A 59 8.00 5.30 4.44
CA ARG A 59 8.53 5.06 5.78
C ARG A 59 9.63 3.99 5.81
N LYS A 60 9.54 2.99 4.94
CA LYS A 60 10.45 1.85 4.93
C LYS A 60 11.60 1.98 3.94
N ALA A 61 11.60 3.03 3.11
CA ALA A 61 12.57 3.18 2.02
C ALA A 61 14.02 2.99 2.48
N ALA A 62 14.38 3.58 3.62
CA ALA A 62 15.74 3.50 4.15
C ALA A 62 16.13 2.10 4.63
N THR A 63 15.14 1.23 4.89
CA THR A 63 15.37 -0.12 5.42
C THR A 63 15.41 -1.21 4.35
N LEU A 64 15.05 -0.88 3.10
CA LEU A 64 15.02 -1.86 2.02
C LEU A 64 16.45 -2.21 1.60
N GLY A 65 16.76 -3.49 1.63
CA GLY A 65 18.09 -3.98 1.32
C GLY A 65 18.39 -3.97 -0.19
N PRO A 66 19.66 -4.15 -0.56
CA PRO A 66 20.09 -4.06 -1.97
C PRO A 66 19.60 -5.19 -2.86
N ARG A 67 19.06 -6.25 -2.28
CA ARG A 67 18.48 -7.38 -3.03
C ARG A 67 16.97 -7.34 -3.11
N THR A 68 16.35 -6.28 -2.63
CA THR A 68 14.90 -6.13 -2.66
C THR A 68 14.41 -6.01 -4.09
N ILE A 69 13.45 -6.85 -4.45
CA ILE A 69 12.69 -6.69 -5.69
C ILE A 69 11.47 -5.88 -5.32
N LEU A 70 11.44 -4.61 -5.72
CA LEU A 70 10.43 -3.67 -5.24
C LEU A 70 9.00 -4.09 -5.61
N SER A 71 8.79 -4.58 -6.82
CA SER A 71 7.46 -5.04 -7.23
C SER A 71 6.95 -6.17 -6.33
N ALA A 72 7.81 -7.11 -5.96
CA ALA A 72 7.45 -8.22 -5.06
C ALA A 72 7.16 -7.70 -3.64
N TRP A 73 7.97 -6.76 -3.16
CA TRP A 73 7.77 -6.15 -1.85
C TRP A 73 6.44 -5.39 -1.79
N LEU A 74 6.16 -4.60 -2.83
CA LEU A 74 4.89 -3.86 -2.94
C LEU A 74 3.69 -4.81 -3.00
N TYR A 75 3.81 -5.89 -3.76
CA TYR A 75 2.73 -6.88 -3.87
C TYR A 75 2.43 -7.51 -2.51
N ARG A 76 3.45 -7.94 -1.78
CA ARG A 76 3.28 -8.50 -0.42
C ARG A 76 2.67 -7.49 0.53
N THR A 77 3.19 -6.27 0.51
CA THR A 77 2.70 -5.19 1.37
C THR A 77 1.23 -4.90 1.08
N THR A 78 0.85 -4.90 -0.19
CA THR A 78 -0.54 -4.71 -0.61
C THR A 78 -1.43 -5.82 -0.07
N ARG A 79 -0.99 -7.07 -0.14
CA ARG A 79 -1.76 -8.20 0.39
C ARG A 79 -1.99 -8.08 1.88
N TYR A 80 -0.98 -7.71 2.65
CA TYR A 80 -1.12 -7.51 4.09
C TYR A 80 -2.05 -6.33 4.40
N ALA A 81 -1.87 -5.22 3.72
CA ALA A 81 -2.70 -4.04 3.93
C ALA A 81 -4.17 -4.32 3.59
N ALA A 82 -4.43 -5.05 2.51
CA ALA A 82 -5.78 -5.41 2.10
C ALA A 82 -6.43 -6.37 3.11
N ALA A 83 -5.69 -7.38 3.58
CA ALA A 83 -6.19 -8.29 4.59
C ALA A 83 -6.54 -7.56 5.89
N ASP A 84 -5.68 -6.63 6.30
CA ASP A 84 -5.91 -5.82 7.50
C ASP A 84 -7.13 -4.92 7.34
N ALA A 85 -7.28 -4.26 6.19
CA ALA A 85 -8.41 -3.41 5.89
C ALA A 85 -9.74 -4.19 5.93
N LEU A 86 -9.74 -5.39 5.37
CA LEU A 86 -10.93 -6.26 5.40
C LEU A 86 -11.28 -6.69 6.82
N ARG A 87 -10.27 -6.99 7.65
CA ARG A 87 -10.52 -7.31 9.06
C ARG A 87 -11.13 -6.13 9.80
N GLN A 88 -10.60 -4.94 9.59
CA GLN A 88 -11.13 -3.72 10.21
C GLN A 88 -12.56 -3.45 9.76
N GLN A 89 -12.84 -3.64 8.48
CA GLN A 89 -14.18 -3.47 7.94
C GLN A 89 -15.17 -4.44 8.59
N ARG A 90 -14.79 -5.70 8.76
CA ARG A 90 -15.64 -6.69 9.43
C ARG A 90 -15.87 -6.35 10.89
N ARG A 91 -14.86 -5.87 11.61
CA ARG A 91 -15.01 -5.43 13.01
C ARG A 91 -15.96 -4.25 13.13
N ARG A 92 -15.83 -3.30 12.21
CA ARG A 92 -16.72 -2.13 12.17
C ARG A 92 -18.16 -2.55 11.92
N ALA A 93 -18.38 -3.42 10.93
CA ALA A 93 -19.71 -3.94 10.62
C ALA A 93 -20.31 -4.69 11.80
N ALA A 94 -19.52 -5.50 12.51
CA ALA A 94 -19.97 -6.21 13.69
C ALA A 94 -20.38 -5.26 14.81
N ARG A 95 -19.61 -4.20 15.03
CA ARG A 95 -19.93 -3.19 16.06
C ARG A 95 -21.20 -2.43 15.72
N GLU A 96 -21.37 -2.05 14.47
CA GLU A 96 -22.58 -1.36 14.01
C GLU A 96 -23.79 -2.26 14.15
N GLN A 97 -23.64 -3.55 13.85
CA GLN A 97 -24.72 -4.52 13.98
C GLN A 97 -25.10 -4.74 15.45
N GLU A 98 -24.14 -4.82 16.35
CA GLU A 98 -24.38 -4.90 17.79
C GLU A 98 -25.13 -3.68 18.30
N ALA A 99 -24.73 -2.48 17.87
CA ALA A 99 -25.38 -1.24 18.26
C ALA A 99 -26.83 -1.20 17.77
N THR A 100 -27.08 -1.75 16.58
CA THR A 100 -28.42 -1.79 16.00
C THR A 100 -29.32 -2.85 16.66
N CYS A 101 -28.72 -4.00 17.01
CA CYS A 101 -29.46 -5.12 17.61
C CYS A 101 -29.67 -4.99 19.11
N ASN A 102 -29.09 -3.99 19.76
CA ASN A 102 -29.25 -3.76 21.20
C ASN A 102 -30.09 -2.49 21.43
N PRO A 103 -31.39 -2.62 21.51
CA PRO A 103 -32.29 -1.45 21.51
C PRO A 103 -32.35 -0.67 22.83
N LEU A 104 -31.51 -0.98 23.73
CA LEU A 104 -31.39 -0.19 24.97
C LEU A 104 -30.14 0.62 25.01
#